data_90048e9e07253db38e2213dd5d9edbfe
#
_entry.id   90048e9e07253db38e2213dd5d9edbfe
#
_cell.length_a   1.000
_cell.length_b   1.000
_cell.length_c   1.000
_cell.angle_alpha   90.00
_cell.angle_beta   90.00
_cell.angle_gamma   90.00
#
_symmetry.space_group_name_H-M   'P 1'
#
loop_
_entity.id
_entity.type
_entity.pdbx_description
1 polymer ?
#
loop_
_entity_poly.entity_id
_entity_poly.type
_entity_poly.pdbx_seq_one_letter_code
_entity_poly.pdbx_strand_id
1 'polypeptide(L)'
;MWKLSLPWWEFIARAVVVYIFLLVILRITGKRQVGQLAPFDLVLLLVLSNALQNSMNGGDNTVTGGLISAVTLIGLNWLLGYATFRSKKIGRFVEGRPQVIVHNGHVYRDIMQNERLTQDELDAAIRLAGCASIHDVHFAILENNGQISVRAHR
;
A
#
# COMPACT_ATOMS: atom_id res chain seq x y z
N MET A 1 14.48 5.90 31.57
CA MET A 1 13.14 5.77 30.97
C MET A 1 12.69 7.04 30.25
N TRP A 2 12.91 8.26 30.82
CA TRP A 2 12.46 9.54 30.28
C TRP A 2 13.58 10.41 29.67
N LYS A 3 14.85 10.16 30.02
CA LYS A 3 15.97 10.92 29.45
C LYS A 3 16.34 10.36 28.08
N LEU A 4 16.24 11.19 27.04
CA LEU A 4 16.67 10.88 25.69
C LEU A 4 18.20 10.73 25.66
N SER A 5 18.69 9.70 24.94
CA SER A 5 20.11 9.52 24.62
C SER A 5 20.53 10.31 23.39
N LEU A 6 19.54 10.63 22.53
CA LEU A 6 19.72 11.40 21.32
C LEU A 6 18.88 12.71 21.37
N PRO A 7 19.25 13.74 20.61
CA PRO A 7 18.45 14.95 20.48
C PRO A 7 17.05 14.62 19.90
N TRP A 8 16.02 15.28 20.41
CA TRP A 8 14.61 15.04 20.01
C TRP A 8 14.36 15.18 18.50
N TRP A 9 15.05 16.09 17.81
CA TRP A 9 14.92 16.32 16.37
C TRP A 9 15.45 15.13 15.54
N GLU A 10 16.36 14.32 16.09
CA GLU A 10 16.91 13.16 15.41
C GLU A 10 15.87 12.05 15.25
N PHE A 11 15.00 11.86 16.25
CA PHE A 11 13.86 10.93 16.14
C PHE A 11 12.90 11.36 15.02
N ILE A 12 12.63 12.67 14.92
CA ILE A 12 11.79 13.21 13.84
C ILE A 12 12.46 12.98 12.48
N ALA A 13 13.73 13.32 12.33
CA ALA A 13 14.46 13.16 11.08
C ALA A 13 14.49 11.68 10.63
N ARG A 14 14.80 10.75 11.54
CA ARG A 14 14.82 9.31 11.29
C ARG A 14 13.43 8.80 10.89
N ALA A 15 12.38 9.20 11.61
CA ALA A 15 11.00 8.84 11.28
C ALA A 15 10.59 9.34 9.89
N VAL A 16 10.94 10.58 9.51
CA VAL A 16 10.68 11.14 8.17
C VAL A 16 11.40 10.31 7.08
N VAL A 17 12.68 10.01 7.27
CA VAL A 17 13.46 9.22 6.30
C VAL A 17 12.85 7.84 6.11
N VAL A 18 12.54 7.14 7.20
CA VAL A 18 11.92 5.81 7.16
C VAL A 18 10.54 5.88 6.50
N TYR A 19 9.73 6.89 6.81
CA TYR A 19 8.40 7.04 6.21
C TYR A 19 8.48 7.26 4.69
N ILE A 20 9.36 8.15 4.24
CA ILE A 20 9.57 8.39 2.80
C ILE A 20 10.09 7.13 2.11
N PHE A 21 11.04 6.43 2.71
CA PHE A 21 11.57 5.17 2.20
C PHE A 21 10.46 4.13 2.00
N LEU A 22 9.58 3.95 3.00
CA LEU A 22 8.45 3.04 2.91
C LEU A 22 7.46 3.44 1.81
N LEU A 23 7.13 4.73 1.70
CA LEU A 23 6.27 5.22 0.62
C LEU A 23 6.86 4.92 -0.77
N VAL A 24 8.16 5.15 -0.95
CA VAL A 24 8.85 4.86 -2.22
C VAL A 24 8.83 3.37 -2.52
N ILE A 25 9.16 2.53 -1.55
CA ILE A 25 9.13 1.06 -1.71
C ILE A 25 7.73 0.59 -2.07
N LEU A 26 6.72 0.97 -1.30
CA LEU A 26 5.33 0.59 -1.58
C LEU A 26 4.88 1.06 -2.96
N ARG A 27 5.33 2.23 -3.40
CA ARG A 27 5.02 2.74 -4.73
C ARG A 27 5.66 1.93 -5.85
N ILE A 28 6.93 1.50 -5.69
CA ILE A 28 7.67 0.69 -6.67
C ILE A 28 7.12 -0.73 -6.74
N THR A 29 6.73 -1.28 -5.59
CA THR A 29 6.23 -2.65 -5.48
C THR A 29 4.84 -2.81 -6.10
N GLY A 30 4.06 -1.71 -6.21
CA GLY A 30 2.77 -1.66 -6.89
C GLY A 30 1.57 -1.99 -5.99
N LYS A 31 0.36 -1.95 -6.56
CA LYS A 31 -0.92 -2.07 -5.83
C LYS A 31 -1.18 -3.47 -5.25
N ARG A 32 -0.55 -4.50 -5.83
CA ARG A 32 -0.82 -5.91 -5.53
C ARG A 32 -0.59 -6.28 -4.07
N GLN A 33 0.43 -5.70 -3.44
CA GLN A 33 0.83 -6.07 -2.07
C GLN A 33 -0.10 -5.57 -0.96
N VAL A 34 -1.01 -4.65 -1.28
CA VAL A 34 -1.92 -4.09 -0.28
C VAL A 34 -3.24 -4.86 -0.21
N GLY A 35 -3.67 -5.47 -1.33
CA GLY A 35 -5.00 -6.10 -1.44
C GLY A 35 -5.08 -7.56 -0.98
N GLN A 36 -3.99 -8.34 -1.11
CA GLN A 36 -3.96 -9.77 -0.78
C GLN A 36 -2.58 -10.16 -0.25
N LEU A 37 -2.39 -9.99 1.07
CA LEU A 37 -1.17 -10.38 1.75
C LEU A 37 -1.08 -11.91 1.85
N ALA A 38 -0.08 -12.50 1.21
CA ALA A 38 0.27 -13.90 1.43
C ALA A 38 0.95 -14.08 2.80
N PRO A 39 0.93 -15.29 3.39
CA PRO A 39 1.55 -15.53 4.70
C PRO A 39 3.02 -15.11 4.78
N PHE A 40 3.80 -15.28 3.71
CA PHE A 40 5.21 -14.84 3.67
C PHE A 40 5.36 -13.31 3.59
N ASP A 41 4.38 -12.58 3.06
CA ASP A 41 4.39 -11.11 3.08
C ASP A 41 4.24 -10.59 4.52
N LEU A 42 3.46 -11.28 5.36
CA LEU A 42 3.35 -10.96 6.78
C LEU A 42 4.69 -11.16 7.51
N VAL A 43 5.42 -12.24 7.21
CA VAL A 43 6.76 -12.48 7.75
C VAL A 43 7.72 -11.36 7.32
N LEU A 44 7.71 -11.00 6.04
CA LEU A 44 8.52 -9.90 5.53
C LEU A 44 8.20 -8.58 6.24
N LEU A 45 6.90 -8.26 6.43
CA LEU A 45 6.48 -7.06 7.14
C LEU A 45 6.95 -7.04 8.61
N LEU A 46 6.91 -8.19 9.30
CA LEU A 46 7.38 -8.30 10.68
C LEU A 46 8.90 -8.08 10.78
N VAL A 47 9.68 -8.69 9.88
CA VAL A 47 11.14 -8.51 9.82
C VAL A 47 11.50 -7.06 9.48
N LEU A 48 10.80 -6.49 8.48
CA LEU A 48 10.99 -5.11 8.07
C LEU A 48 10.63 -4.14 9.20
N SER A 49 9.52 -4.37 9.91
CA SER A 49 9.10 -3.55 11.05
C SER A 49 10.15 -3.54 12.15
N ASN A 50 10.74 -4.69 12.48
CA ASN A 50 11.80 -4.78 13.48
C ASN A 50 13.08 -4.03 13.03
N ALA A 51 13.50 -4.21 11.78
CA ALA A 51 14.66 -3.52 11.23
C ALA A 51 14.47 -1.99 11.22
N LEU A 52 13.29 -1.52 10.83
CA LEU A 52 12.95 -0.10 10.78
C LEU A 52 12.83 0.51 12.18
N GLN A 53 12.26 -0.23 13.15
CA GLN A 53 12.18 0.20 14.54
C GLN A 53 13.56 0.51 15.11
N ASN A 54 14.54 -0.38 14.88
CA ASN A 54 15.92 -0.17 15.34
C ASN A 54 16.55 1.06 14.67
N SER A 55 16.30 1.29 13.38
CA SER A 55 16.79 2.46 12.65
C SER A 55 16.18 3.76 13.15
N MET A 56 14.89 3.76 13.47
CA MET A 56 14.18 4.94 14.01
C MET A 56 14.65 5.28 15.42
N ASN A 57 14.78 4.29 16.27
CA ASN A 57 15.15 4.51 17.67
C ASN A 57 16.65 4.84 17.84
N GLY A 58 17.51 4.49 16.88
CA GLY A 58 18.94 4.78 16.94
C GLY A 58 19.66 4.25 18.19
N GLY A 59 19.15 3.14 18.73
CA GLY A 59 19.63 2.56 20.00
C GLY A 59 19.00 3.16 21.26
N ASP A 60 18.15 4.18 21.13
CA ASP A 60 17.39 4.75 22.24
C ASP A 60 16.09 3.96 22.45
N ASN A 61 15.94 3.32 23.60
CA ASN A 61 14.75 2.57 24.00
C ASN A 61 13.91 3.33 25.04
N THR A 62 13.98 4.68 25.03
CA THR A 62 13.18 5.49 25.95
C THR A 62 11.74 5.62 25.47
N VAL A 63 10.80 5.73 26.39
CA VAL A 63 9.38 5.99 26.10
C VAL A 63 9.23 7.31 25.36
N THR A 64 9.99 8.32 25.75
CA THR A 64 9.95 9.66 25.13
C THR A 64 10.37 9.60 23.65
N GLY A 65 11.46 8.89 23.31
CA GLY A 65 11.90 8.70 21.91
C GLY A 65 10.86 7.95 21.08
N GLY A 66 10.28 6.89 21.62
CA GLY A 66 9.20 6.14 20.99
C GLY A 66 7.95 7.00 20.71
N LEU A 67 7.55 7.85 21.68
CA LEU A 67 6.40 8.75 21.51
C LEU A 67 6.66 9.83 20.45
N ILE A 68 7.85 10.41 20.43
CA ILE A 68 8.22 11.41 19.38
C ILE A 68 8.13 10.76 18.00
N SER A 69 8.70 9.57 17.81
CA SER A 69 8.64 8.84 16.56
C SER A 69 7.21 8.51 16.15
N ALA A 70 6.38 8.02 17.07
CA ALA A 70 4.98 7.68 16.81
C ALA A 70 4.15 8.91 16.39
N VAL A 71 4.26 10.02 17.12
CA VAL A 71 3.56 11.27 16.79
C VAL A 71 4.01 11.80 15.44
N THR A 72 5.31 11.70 15.14
CA THR A 72 5.85 12.12 13.83
C THR A 72 5.24 11.29 12.69
N LEU A 73 5.20 9.96 12.82
CA LEU A 73 4.61 9.08 11.80
C LEU A 73 3.12 9.34 11.60
N ILE A 74 2.36 9.50 12.69
CA ILE A 74 0.93 9.84 12.62
C ILE A 74 0.72 11.19 11.93
N GLY A 75 1.54 12.19 12.29
CA GLY A 75 1.50 13.51 11.68
C GLY A 75 1.82 13.50 10.19
N LEU A 76 2.85 12.73 9.77
CA LEU A 76 3.20 12.56 8.36
C LEU A 76 2.09 11.85 7.58
N ASN A 77 1.50 10.81 8.14
CA ASN A 77 0.39 10.09 7.51
C ASN A 77 -0.84 11.00 7.36
N TRP A 78 -1.17 11.76 8.40
CA TRP A 78 -2.25 12.74 8.33
C TRP A 78 -1.98 13.83 7.28
N LEU A 79 -0.75 14.35 7.22
CA LEU A 79 -0.34 15.36 6.23
C LEU A 79 -0.42 14.81 4.80
N LEU A 80 0.01 13.55 4.60
CA LEU A 80 -0.12 12.88 3.31
C LEU A 80 -1.59 12.72 2.90
N GLY A 81 -2.45 12.26 3.81
CA GLY A 81 -3.90 12.15 3.58
C GLY A 81 -4.53 13.50 3.23
N TYR A 82 -4.14 14.56 3.93
CA TYR A 82 -4.60 15.92 3.61
C TYR A 82 -4.10 16.39 2.23
N ALA A 83 -2.84 16.11 1.90
CA ALA A 83 -2.26 16.47 0.60
C ALA A 83 -2.93 15.72 -0.56
N THR A 84 -3.23 14.43 -0.40
CA THR A 84 -3.95 13.62 -1.41
C THR A 84 -5.39 14.10 -1.58
N PHE A 85 -6.08 14.46 -0.49
CA PHE A 85 -7.41 15.05 -0.55
C PHE A 85 -7.41 16.40 -1.28
N ARG A 86 -6.42 17.27 -1.01
CA ARG A 86 -6.34 18.63 -1.59
C ARG A 86 -5.89 18.63 -3.04
N SER A 87 -5.09 17.64 -3.46
CA SER A 87 -4.49 17.57 -4.80
C SER A 87 -4.70 16.22 -5.47
N LYS A 88 -5.57 16.20 -6.48
CA LYS A 88 -5.80 15.00 -7.33
C LYS A 88 -4.51 14.50 -8.02
N LYS A 89 -3.50 15.37 -8.22
CA LYS A 89 -2.21 14.97 -8.79
C LYS A 89 -1.41 14.15 -7.79
N ILE A 90 -1.37 14.59 -6.52
CA ILE A 90 -0.69 13.87 -5.43
C ILE A 90 -1.40 12.54 -5.17
N GLY A 91 -2.73 12.55 -5.04
CA GLY A 91 -3.51 11.32 -4.86
C GLY A 91 -3.24 10.28 -5.95
N ARG A 92 -3.24 10.69 -7.22
CA ARG A 92 -2.90 9.79 -8.34
C ARG A 92 -1.46 9.28 -8.31
N PHE A 93 -0.53 10.09 -7.82
CA PHE A 93 0.86 9.67 -7.71
C PHE A 93 1.06 8.69 -6.54
N VAL A 94 0.43 8.93 -5.39
CA VAL A 94 0.57 8.11 -4.17
C VAL A 94 -0.28 6.85 -4.25
N GLU A 95 -1.57 6.99 -4.53
CA GLU A 95 -2.56 5.89 -4.48
C GLU A 95 -2.70 5.16 -5.82
N GLY A 96 -2.33 5.80 -6.93
CA GLY A 96 -2.57 5.28 -8.28
C GLY A 96 -3.97 5.63 -8.81
N ARG A 97 -4.41 4.86 -9.81
CA ARG A 97 -5.76 4.99 -10.40
C ARG A 97 -6.37 3.60 -10.56
N PRO A 98 -7.68 3.45 -10.38
CA PRO A 98 -8.36 2.23 -10.79
C PRO A 98 -8.13 1.98 -12.29
N GLN A 99 -7.97 0.71 -12.66
CA GLN A 99 -7.72 0.29 -14.04
C GLN A 99 -8.76 -0.74 -14.46
N VAL A 100 -9.41 -0.50 -15.60
CA VAL A 100 -10.34 -1.47 -16.17
C VAL A 100 -9.54 -2.59 -16.81
N ILE A 101 -9.66 -3.81 -16.25
CA ILE A 101 -8.95 -5.02 -16.72
C ILE A 101 -9.83 -5.91 -17.58
N VAL A 102 -11.15 -5.86 -17.39
CA VAL A 102 -12.12 -6.53 -18.28
C VAL A 102 -13.28 -5.58 -18.58
N HIS A 103 -13.72 -5.59 -19.84
CA HIS A 103 -14.93 -4.90 -20.27
C HIS A 103 -15.72 -5.77 -21.26
N ASN A 104 -16.96 -6.09 -20.92
CA ASN A 104 -17.85 -6.94 -21.74
C ASN A 104 -17.17 -8.26 -22.17
N GLY A 105 -16.57 -8.97 -21.24
CA GLY A 105 -15.86 -10.23 -21.51
C GLY A 105 -14.50 -10.08 -22.20
N HIS A 106 -14.10 -8.87 -22.60
CA HIS A 106 -12.79 -8.61 -23.22
C HIS A 106 -11.75 -8.25 -22.17
N VAL A 107 -10.61 -8.99 -22.17
CA VAL A 107 -9.50 -8.77 -21.23
C VAL A 107 -8.46 -7.84 -21.81
N TYR A 108 -8.09 -6.79 -21.09
CA TYR A 108 -6.98 -5.90 -21.43
C TYR A 108 -5.65 -6.45 -20.88
N ARG A 109 -5.01 -7.33 -21.65
CA ARG A 109 -3.78 -8.06 -21.23
C ARG A 109 -2.59 -7.14 -20.99
N ASP A 110 -2.47 -6.07 -21.76
CA ASP A 110 -1.45 -5.02 -21.59
C ASP A 110 -1.57 -4.33 -20.22
N ILE A 111 -2.80 -4.04 -19.78
CA ILE A 111 -3.05 -3.48 -18.45
C ILE A 111 -2.71 -4.50 -17.37
N MET A 112 -3.09 -5.76 -17.54
CA MET A 112 -2.74 -6.83 -16.60
C MET A 112 -1.22 -7.00 -16.46
N GLN A 113 -0.47 -6.96 -17.57
CA GLN A 113 0.99 -7.06 -17.55
C GLN A 113 1.63 -5.85 -16.85
N ASN A 114 1.18 -4.63 -17.14
CA ASN A 114 1.68 -3.41 -16.52
C ASN A 114 1.45 -3.39 -15.00
N GLU A 115 0.30 -3.87 -14.55
CA GLU A 115 -0.05 -3.96 -13.13
C GLU A 115 0.40 -5.30 -12.49
N ARG A 116 1.11 -6.16 -13.25
CA ARG A 116 1.63 -7.47 -12.82
C ARG A 116 0.54 -8.41 -12.28
N LEU A 117 -0.65 -8.32 -12.85
CA LEU A 117 -1.79 -9.16 -12.47
C LEU A 117 -1.73 -10.47 -13.25
N THR A 118 -1.89 -11.61 -12.54
CA THR A 118 -1.95 -12.95 -13.14
C THR A 118 -3.36 -13.29 -13.59
N GLN A 119 -3.46 -14.25 -14.51
CA GLN A 119 -4.77 -14.78 -14.94
C GLN A 119 -5.50 -15.46 -13.78
N ASP A 120 -4.76 -16.19 -12.93
CA ASP A 120 -5.34 -16.90 -11.78
C ASP A 120 -5.99 -15.94 -10.76
N GLU A 121 -5.40 -14.76 -10.55
CA GLU A 121 -5.96 -13.71 -9.68
C GLU A 121 -7.25 -13.12 -10.26
N LEU A 122 -7.28 -12.89 -11.57
CA LEU A 122 -8.49 -12.45 -12.26
C LEU A 122 -9.59 -13.51 -12.18
N ASP A 123 -9.26 -14.76 -12.48
CA ASP A 123 -10.22 -15.86 -12.42
C ASP A 123 -10.74 -16.11 -11.00
N ALA A 124 -9.89 -15.94 -10.00
CA ALA A 124 -10.30 -15.99 -8.59
C ALA A 124 -11.31 -14.88 -8.26
N ALA A 125 -11.06 -13.65 -8.70
CA ALA A 125 -11.97 -12.52 -8.48
C ALA A 125 -13.33 -12.73 -9.19
N ILE A 126 -13.32 -13.29 -10.41
CA ILE A 126 -14.51 -13.63 -11.18
C ILE A 126 -15.36 -14.67 -10.43
N ARG A 127 -14.72 -15.75 -9.92
CA ARG A 127 -15.41 -16.77 -9.11
C ARG A 127 -15.98 -16.20 -7.81
N LEU A 128 -15.23 -15.35 -7.10
CA LEU A 128 -15.69 -14.69 -5.88
C LEU A 128 -16.90 -13.79 -6.12
N ALA A 129 -17.01 -13.20 -7.32
CA ALA A 129 -18.16 -12.39 -7.73
C ALA A 129 -19.38 -13.24 -8.19
N GLY A 130 -19.26 -14.58 -8.17
CA GLY A 130 -20.34 -15.49 -8.57
C GLY A 130 -20.51 -15.63 -10.08
N CYS A 131 -19.54 -15.18 -10.90
CA CYS A 131 -19.55 -15.35 -12.34
C CYS A 131 -18.95 -16.71 -12.70
N ALA A 132 -19.56 -17.44 -13.66
CA ALA A 132 -19.07 -18.74 -14.11
C ALA A 132 -17.91 -18.58 -15.10
N SER A 133 -17.91 -17.52 -15.89
CA SER A 133 -16.92 -17.27 -16.92
C SER A 133 -16.63 -15.77 -17.08
N ILE A 134 -15.57 -15.46 -17.82
CA ILE A 134 -15.20 -14.08 -18.16
C ILE A 134 -16.26 -13.41 -19.05
N HIS A 135 -17.01 -14.19 -19.83
CA HIS A 135 -18.09 -13.69 -20.69
C HIS A 135 -19.27 -13.13 -19.91
N ASP A 136 -19.43 -13.55 -18.64
CA ASP A 136 -20.48 -13.07 -17.74
C ASP A 136 -20.11 -11.73 -17.09
N VAL A 137 -18.85 -11.28 -17.30
CA VAL A 137 -18.31 -10.05 -16.69
C VAL A 137 -18.59 -8.84 -17.57
N HIS A 138 -19.36 -7.89 -17.03
CA HIS A 138 -19.52 -6.59 -17.65
C HIS A 138 -18.30 -5.69 -17.43
N PHE A 139 -17.84 -5.54 -16.16
CA PHE A 139 -16.62 -4.84 -15.81
C PHE A 139 -15.85 -5.60 -14.75
N ALA A 140 -14.52 -5.65 -14.90
CA ALA A 140 -13.60 -5.94 -13.82
C ALA A 140 -12.59 -4.78 -13.72
N ILE A 141 -12.44 -4.22 -12.52
CA ILE A 141 -11.63 -3.05 -12.25
C ILE A 141 -10.61 -3.41 -11.16
N LEU A 142 -9.34 -3.19 -11.45
CA LEU A 142 -8.29 -3.23 -10.43
C LEU A 142 -8.31 -1.90 -9.66
N GLU A 143 -8.70 -1.96 -8.41
CA GLU A 143 -8.82 -0.81 -7.51
C GLU A 143 -7.44 -0.33 -7.01
N ASN A 144 -7.41 0.85 -6.39
CA ASN A 144 -6.18 1.42 -5.85
C ASN A 144 -5.58 0.59 -4.71
N ASN A 145 -6.41 -0.15 -3.98
CA ASN A 145 -6.00 -1.05 -2.89
C ASN A 145 -5.55 -2.44 -3.36
N GLY A 146 -5.50 -2.68 -4.69
CA GLY A 146 -5.09 -3.95 -5.27
C GLY A 146 -6.18 -5.02 -5.35
N GLN A 147 -7.40 -4.74 -4.89
CA GLN A 147 -8.55 -5.63 -5.06
C GLN A 147 -9.12 -5.52 -6.46
N ILE A 148 -9.75 -6.61 -6.93
CA ILE A 148 -10.45 -6.62 -8.21
C ILE A 148 -11.96 -6.57 -7.93
N SER A 149 -12.59 -5.46 -8.30
CA SER A 149 -14.04 -5.31 -8.28
C SER A 149 -14.62 -5.88 -9.57
N VAL A 150 -15.51 -6.85 -9.46
CA VAL A 150 -16.17 -7.50 -10.62
C VAL A 150 -17.65 -7.19 -10.61
N ARG A 151 -18.19 -6.81 -11.78
CA ARG A 151 -19.62 -6.65 -12.02
C ARG A 151 -20.07 -7.55 -13.16
N ALA A 152 -21.02 -8.43 -12.89
CA ALA A 152 -21.62 -9.29 -13.89
C ALA A 152 -22.57 -8.49 -14.83
N HIS A 153 -22.82 -9.03 -16.02
CA HIS A 153 -23.95 -8.63 -16.82
C HIS A 153 -25.26 -8.91 -16.05
N ARG A 154 -26.23 -8.02 -16.16
CA ARG A 154 -27.58 -8.26 -15.62
C ARG A 154 -28.34 -9.21 -16.53
#